data_ce1e527600808442b7b8fc167e339376
#
_entry.id   ce1e527600808442b7b8fc167e339376
#
_cell.length_a   1.000
_cell.length_b   1.000
_cell.length_c   1.000
_cell.angle_alpha   90.00
_cell.angle_beta   90.00
_cell.angle_gamma   90.00
#
_symmetry.space_group_name_H-M   'P 1'
#
loop_
_entity.id
_entity.type
_entity.pdbx_description
1 polymer ?
#
loop_
_entity_poly.entity_id
_entity_poly.type
_entity_poly.pdbx_seq_one_letter_code
_entity_poly.pdbx_strand_id
1 'polypeptide(L)'
;MQDPDGNAVTLVPRGYLDITHIGMRMRVRSLAAATRFFSETLQAVRLDAARYRWATTVFLLEEDPEHEPVTDMQGKGYRYTTVQVYKVDTAHATLVERGATDAVSPFTLGSTARISFVADPDGNWIEISQRASLTGDLSPG
;
A
#
# COMPACT_ATOMS: atom_id res chain seq x y z
N MET A 1 1.27 -7.72 21.20
CA MET A 1 1.16 -9.18 20.96
C MET A 1 1.69 -9.51 19.58
N GLN A 2 1.87 -10.80 19.29
CA GLN A 2 2.19 -11.25 17.94
C GLN A 2 1.09 -12.21 17.47
N ASP A 3 0.84 -12.23 16.17
CA ASP A 3 -0.01 -13.26 15.57
C ASP A 3 0.77 -14.58 15.40
N PRO A 4 0.13 -15.69 14.96
CA PRO A 4 0.82 -16.97 14.79
C PRO A 4 2.00 -16.94 13.80
N ASP A 5 2.03 -15.98 12.87
CA ASP A 5 3.09 -15.80 11.89
C ASP A 5 4.21 -14.85 12.36
N GLY A 6 4.10 -14.35 13.62
CA GLY A 6 5.08 -13.48 14.24
C GLY A 6 4.91 -11.99 13.94
N ASN A 7 3.84 -11.58 13.26
CA ASN A 7 3.59 -10.17 12.99
C ASN A 7 3.18 -9.44 14.29
N ALA A 8 3.74 -8.25 14.49
CA ALA A 8 3.41 -7.43 15.64
C ALA A 8 2.01 -6.82 15.50
N VAL A 9 1.13 -7.11 16.46
CA VAL A 9 -0.23 -6.56 16.53
C VAL A 9 -0.37 -5.73 17.80
N THR A 10 -0.84 -4.49 17.66
CA THR A 10 -1.09 -3.58 18.79
C THR A 10 -2.56 -3.15 18.76
N LEU A 11 -3.26 -3.37 19.86
CA LEU A 11 -4.61 -2.85 20.05
C LEU A 11 -4.51 -1.47 20.69
N VAL A 12 -5.15 -0.49 20.08
CA VAL A 12 -5.16 0.90 20.55
C VAL A 12 -6.61 1.42 20.65
N PRO A 13 -6.87 2.41 21.51
CA PRO A 13 -8.18 3.08 21.52
C PRO A 13 -8.49 3.72 20.17
N ARG A 14 -9.76 3.72 19.78
CA ARG A 14 -10.20 4.40 18.57
C ARG A 14 -9.81 5.89 18.61
N GLY A 15 -9.20 6.38 17.54
CA GLY A 15 -8.71 7.76 17.44
C GLY A 15 -7.28 7.97 17.94
N TYR A 16 -6.65 6.94 18.53
CA TYR A 16 -5.23 7.04 18.88
C TYR A 16 -4.39 7.25 17.63
N LEU A 17 -3.58 8.31 17.61
CA LEU A 17 -2.79 8.76 16.45
C LEU A 17 -3.64 8.88 15.16
N ASP A 18 -4.87 9.37 15.28
CA ASP A 18 -5.86 9.49 14.19
C ASP A 18 -6.33 8.15 13.57
N ILE A 19 -5.98 7.02 14.20
CA ILE A 19 -6.39 5.68 13.75
C ILE A 19 -7.84 5.42 14.17
N THR A 20 -8.74 5.41 13.19
CA THR A 20 -10.16 5.08 13.41
C THR A 20 -10.51 3.65 12.99
N HIS A 21 -9.71 3.04 12.13
CA HIS A 21 -9.87 1.68 11.60
C HIS A 21 -8.58 0.89 11.75
N ILE A 22 -7.63 1.10 10.82
CA ILE A 22 -6.36 0.37 10.78
C ILE A 22 -5.20 1.37 10.79
N GLY A 23 -4.19 1.09 11.61
CA GLY A 23 -2.87 1.70 11.55
C GLY A 23 -1.85 0.65 11.10
N MET A 24 -0.94 1.05 10.23
CA MET A 24 0.13 0.22 9.73
C MET A 24 1.47 0.89 9.98
N ARG A 25 2.37 0.21 10.68
CA ARG A 25 3.76 0.64 10.81
C ARG A 25 4.56 0.13 9.62
N MET A 26 5.32 1.02 9.00
CA MET A 26 6.21 0.68 7.91
C MET A 26 7.60 1.19 8.22
N ARG A 27 8.60 0.31 8.16
CA ARG A 27 10.00 0.71 8.14
C ARG A 27 10.35 1.17 6.74
N VAL A 28 11.05 2.29 6.66
CA VAL A 28 11.50 2.89 5.40
C VAL A 28 12.95 3.30 5.52
N ARG A 29 13.75 3.06 4.50
CA ARG A 29 15.17 3.42 4.53
C ARG A 29 15.41 4.92 4.50
N SER A 30 14.49 5.67 3.91
CA SER A 30 14.53 7.12 3.84
C SER A 30 13.15 7.71 4.05
N LEU A 31 12.97 8.39 5.19
CA LEU A 31 11.73 9.10 5.48
C LEU A 31 11.43 10.18 4.43
N ALA A 32 12.46 10.83 3.87
CA ALA A 32 12.29 11.83 2.82
C ALA A 32 11.75 11.22 1.51
N ALA A 33 12.26 10.05 1.10
CA ALA A 33 11.76 9.35 -0.09
C ALA A 33 10.33 8.84 0.12
N ALA A 34 10.06 8.23 1.27
CA ALA A 34 8.73 7.76 1.64
C ALA A 34 7.71 8.91 1.72
N THR A 35 8.10 10.04 2.35
CA THR A 35 7.27 11.26 2.41
C THR A 35 6.85 11.73 1.02
N ARG A 36 7.79 11.77 0.09
CA ARG A 36 7.52 12.15 -1.30
C ARG A 36 6.53 11.18 -1.96
N PHE A 37 6.79 9.89 -1.81
CA PHE A 37 5.91 8.84 -2.36
C PHE A 37 4.49 8.94 -1.82
N PHE A 38 4.32 9.02 -0.50
CA PHE A 38 2.98 9.15 0.11
C PHE A 38 2.27 10.44 -0.29
N SER A 39 2.99 11.58 -0.35
CA SER A 39 2.38 12.88 -0.67
C SER A 39 2.11 13.08 -2.15
N GLU A 40 3.06 12.73 -3.03
CA GLU A 40 3.00 13.07 -4.45
C GLU A 40 2.44 11.91 -5.29
N THR A 41 2.91 10.68 -5.03
CA THR A 41 2.48 9.50 -5.80
C THR A 41 1.12 9.00 -5.34
N LEU A 42 0.96 8.70 -4.06
CA LEU A 42 -0.31 8.20 -3.50
C LEU A 42 -1.33 9.32 -3.24
N GLN A 43 -0.89 10.57 -3.14
CA GLN A 43 -1.72 11.71 -2.73
C GLN A 43 -2.44 11.46 -1.40
N ALA A 44 -1.76 10.80 -0.48
CA ALA A 44 -2.26 10.53 0.86
C ALA A 44 -2.34 11.83 1.68
N VAL A 45 -3.31 11.90 2.58
CA VAL A 45 -3.45 13.04 3.50
C VAL A 45 -2.32 12.97 4.53
N ARG A 46 -1.45 13.97 4.54
CA ARG A 46 -0.41 14.09 5.54
C ARG A 46 -1.01 14.49 6.87
N LEU A 47 -0.74 13.72 7.91
CA LEU A 47 -1.18 13.99 9.28
C LEU A 47 -0.09 14.70 10.09
N ASP A 48 1.19 14.28 9.91
CA ASP A 48 2.38 14.95 10.45
C ASP A 48 3.65 14.58 9.65
N ALA A 49 4.82 14.68 10.28
CA ALA A 49 6.12 14.45 9.62
C ALA A 49 6.29 13.00 9.12
N ALA A 50 5.67 12.02 9.78
CA ALA A 50 5.85 10.60 9.52
C ALA A 50 4.54 9.80 9.46
N ARG A 51 3.37 10.49 9.46
CA ARG A 51 2.06 9.83 9.40
C ARG A 51 1.26 10.32 8.21
N TYR A 52 0.65 9.35 7.53
CA TYR A 52 -0.17 9.58 6.34
C TYR A 52 -1.45 8.76 6.42
N ARG A 53 -2.57 9.34 6.02
CA ARG A 53 -3.82 8.61 5.85
C ARG A 53 -4.12 8.42 4.37
N TRP A 54 -4.18 7.17 3.96
CA TRP A 54 -4.61 6.79 2.61
C TRP A 54 -5.87 5.94 2.72
N ALA A 55 -6.97 6.41 2.13
CA ALA A 55 -8.31 5.88 2.38
C ALA A 55 -8.61 5.84 3.90
N THR A 56 -8.85 4.66 4.47
CA THR A 56 -9.16 4.46 5.89
C THR A 56 -7.97 4.02 6.74
N THR A 57 -6.80 3.80 6.11
CA THR A 57 -5.60 3.31 6.79
C THR A 57 -4.66 4.47 7.12
N VAL A 58 -4.16 4.49 8.35
CA VAL A 58 -3.09 5.40 8.78
C VAL A 58 -1.76 4.67 8.72
N PHE A 59 -0.84 5.18 7.92
CA PHE A 59 0.54 4.69 7.82
C PHE A 59 1.42 5.49 8.78
N LEU A 60 2.18 4.76 9.60
CA LEU A 60 3.17 5.30 10.53
C LEU A 60 4.54 4.89 10.00
N LEU A 61 5.29 5.85 9.48
CA LEU A 61 6.60 5.61 8.87
C LEU A 61 7.68 5.68 9.93
N GLU A 62 8.53 4.68 10.00
CA GLU A 62 9.66 4.59 10.92
C GLU A 62 10.95 4.49 10.08
N GLU A 63 11.83 5.51 10.18
CA GLU A 63 13.08 5.50 9.43
C GLU A 63 14.04 4.47 10.01
N ASP A 64 14.53 3.60 9.15
CA ASP A 64 15.53 2.57 9.46
C ASP A 64 16.42 2.39 8.22
N PRO A 65 17.52 3.17 8.13
CA PRO A 65 18.42 3.12 6.96
C PRO A 65 19.04 1.75 6.69
N GLU A 66 19.15 0.93 7.74
CA GLU A 66 19.70 -0.43 7.65
C GLU A 66 18.63 -1.49 7.31
N HIS A 67 17.37 -1.07 7.15
CA HIS A 67 16.29 -1.99 6.80
C HIS A 67 16.52 -2.60 5.42
N GLU A 68 16.59 -3.93 5.38
CA GLU A 68 16.60 -4.67 4.12
C GLU A 68 15.16 -4.97 3.69
N PRO A 69 14.67 -4.35 2.60
CA PRO A 69 13.31 -4.58 2.13
C PRO A 69 13.15 -6.00 1.61
N VAL A 70 12.03 -6.62 1.94
CA VAL A 70 11.66 -7.93 1.40
C VAL A 70 10.94 -7.73 0.09
N THR A 71 11.61 -7.97 -1.01
CA THR A 71 11.06 -7.81 -2.37
C THR A 71 10.32 -9.05 -2.88
N ASP A 72 10.47 -10.19 -2.20
CA ASP A 72 9.79 -11.43 -2.57
C ASP A 72 8.35 -11.45 -2.06
N MET A 73 7.39 -11.52 -2.98
CA MET A 73 5.96 -11.62 -2.66
C MET A 73 5.61 -12.87 -1.84
N GLN A 74 6.39 -13.94 -1.92
CA GLN A 74 6.13 -15.20 -1.22
C GLN A 74 6.87 -15.37 0.11
N GLY A 75 7.68 -14.39 0.50
CA GLY A 75 8.40 -14.43 1.76
C GLY A 75 7.46 -14.41 2.99
N LYS A 76 8.00 -14.54 4.22
CA LYS A 76 7.24 -14.47 5.47
C LYS A 76 6.81 -13.04 5.81
N GLY A 77 5.74 -12.92 6.57
CA GLY A 77 5.23 -11.66 7.12
C GLY A 77 4.29 -10.92 6.18
N TYR A 78 4.10 -9.65 6.44
CA TYR A 78 3.22 -8.77 5.68
C TYR A 78 3.81 -8.49 4.29
N ARG A 79 3.03 -8.71 3.23
CA ARG A 79 3.56 -8.71 1.86
C ARG A 79 3.22 -7.48 1.05
N TYR A 80 1.97 -7.10 1.04
CA TYR A 80 1.50 -5.95 0.27
C TYR A 80 0.24 -5.35 0.88
N THR A 81 0.02 -4.08 0.60
CA THR A 81 -1.25 -3.40 0.86
C THR A 81 -2.12 -3.53 -0.37
N THR A 82 -3.40 -3.82 -0.20
CA THR A 82 -4.36 -3.80 -1.31
C THR A 82 -5.19 -2.51 -1.24
N VAL A 83 -5.29 -1.80 -2.35
CA VAL A 83 -6.25 -0.72 -2.53
C VAL A 83 -7.31 -1.10 -3.54
N GLN A 84 -8.58 -0.90 -3.17
CA GLN A 84 -9.71 -1.16 -4.05
C GLN A 84 -9.96 0.07 -4.92
N VAL A 85 -10.05 -0.14 -6.24
CA VAL A 85 -10.32 0.90 -7.25
C VAL A 85 -11.44 0.47 -8.20
N TYR A 86 -11.98 1.41 -8.97
CA TYR A 86 -12.98 1.11 -9.99
C TYR A 86 -12.37 0.71 -11.33
N LYS A 87 -11.20 1.23 -11.69
CA LYS A 87 -10.48 0.94 -12.93
C LYS A 87 -8.99 0.78 -12.63
N VAL A 88 -8.49 -0.46 -12.73
CA VAL A 88 -7.10 -0.79 -12.41
C VAL A 88 -6.14 -0.16 -13.40
N ASP A 89 -6.41 -0.26 -14.71
CA ASP A 89 -5.49 0.23 -15.74
C ASP A 89 -5.21 1.72 -15.59
N THR A 90 -6.26 2.52 -15.42
CA THR A 90 -6.14 3.97 -15.20
C THR A 90 -5.42 4.28 -13.88
N ALA A 91 -5.77 3.59 -12.79
CA ALA A 91 -5.14 3.82 -11.48
C ALA A 91 -3.66 3.44 -11.50
N HIS A 92 -3.32 2.30 -12.09
CA HIS A 92 -1.95 1.84 -12.25
C HIS A 92 -1.11 2.84 -13.05
N ALA A 93 -1.58 3.22 -14.26
CA ALA A 93 -0.90 4.18 -15.12
C ALA A 93 -0.64 5.51 -14.39
N THR A 94 -1.65 6.01 -13.67
CA THR A 94 -1.54 7.24 -12.88
C THR A 94 -0.47 7.13 -11.79
N LEU A 95 -0.40 6.01 -11.07
CA LEU A 95 0.61 5.82 -10.01
C LEU A 95 2.02 5.72 -10.58
N VAL A 96 2.18 5.01 -11.70
CA VAL A 96 3.48 4.91 -12.41
C VAL A 96 3.92 6.28 -12.94
N GLU A 97 3.03 7.05 -13.55
CA GLU A 97 3.31 8.41 -14.01
C GLU A 97 3.77 9.32 -12.86
N ARG A 98 3.22 9.12 -11.65
CA ARG A 98 3.60 9.85 -10.43
C ARG A 98 4.84 9.31 -9.73
N GLY A 99 5.52 8.31 -10.29
CA GLY A 99 6.80 7.82 -9.80
C GLY A 99 6.77 6.52 -9.01
N ALA A 100 5.65 5.79 -8.99
CA ALA A 100 5.65 4.41 -8.50
C ALA A 100 6.40 3.50 -9.49
N THR A 101 7.06 2.47 -8.97
CA THR A 101 7.66 1.44 -9.81
C THR A 101 6.58 0.49 -10.32
N ASP A 102 6.51 0.25 -11.64
CA ASP A 102 5.68 -0.80 -12.23
C ASP A 102 6.26 -2.16 -11.84
N ALA A 103 5.62 -2.84 -10.89
CA ALA A 103 6.05 -4.16 -10.43
C ALA A 103 5.38 -5.29 -11.22
N VAL A 104 4.06 -5.17 -11.46
CA VAL A 104 3.29 -6.08 -12.34
C VAL A 104 2.19 -5.30 -13.03
N SER A 105 2.24 -5.25 -14.36
CA SER A 105 1.22 -4.59 -15.19
C SER A 105 -0.17 -5.23 -15.01
N PRO A 106 -1.26 -4.50 -15.29
CA PRO A 106 -2.62 -4.98 -15.09
C PRO A 106 -2.95 -6.28 -15.80
N PHE A 107 -3.53 -7.24 -15.07
CA PHE A 107 -4.01 -8.50 -15.60
C PHE A 107 -5.29 -8.96 -14.90
N THR A 108 -6.05 -9.85 -15.55
CA THR A 108 -7.33 -10.33 -15.05
C THR A 108 -7.20 -11.72 -14.44
N LEU A 109 -7.69 -11.88 -13.21
CA LEU A 109 -7.77 -13.15 -12.47
C LEU A 109 -9.15 -13.78 -12.68
N GLY A 110 -9.31 -14.53 -13.75
CA GLY A 110 -10.58 -15.19 -14.09
C GLY A 110 -11.74 -14.20 -14.12
N SER A 111 -12.82 -14.52 -13.43
CA SER A 111 -14.01 -13.66 -13.28
C SER A 111 -14.04 -12.89 -11.96
N THR A 112 -12.97 -12.96 -11.16
CA THR A 112 -12.97 -12.44 -9.76
C THR A 112 -12.48 -11.01 -9.66
N ALA A 113 -11.35 -10.73 -10.29
CA ALA A 113 -10.71 -9.41 -10.18
C ALA A 113 -9.81 -9.11 -11.38
N ARG A 114 -9.60 -7.83 -11.64
CA ARG A 114 -8.48 -7.31 -12.41
C ARG A 114 -7.53 -6.61 -11.44
N ILE A 115 -6.25 -6.95 -11.47
CA ILE A 115 -5.26 -6.47 -10.52
C ILE A 115 -3.97 -6.03 -11.20
N SER A 116 -3.20 -5.24 -10.50
CA SER A 116 -1.82 -4.89 -10.83
C SER A 116 -1.04 -4.65 -9.55
N PHE A 117 0.28 -4.52 -9.65
CA PHE A 117 1.13 -4.14 -8.52
C PHE A 117 2.03 -3.00 -8.91
N VAL A 118 2.16 -2.05 -8.01
CA VAL A 118 3.22 -1.04 -8.03
C VAL A 118 4.08 -1.20 -6.78
N ALA A 119 5.28 -0.64 -6.78
CA ALA A 119 6.13 -0.65 -5.61
C ALA A 119 6.53 0.77 -5.21
N ASP A 120 6.73 0.97 -3.90
CA ASP A 120 7.28 2.17 -3.32
C ASP A 120 8.82 2.23 -3.50
N PRO A 121 9.51 3.32 -3.07
CA PRO A 121 10.97 3.45 -3.19
C PRO A 121 11.78 2.37 -2.44
N ASP A 122 11.19 1.72 -1.45
CA ASP A 122 11.82 0.61 -0.72
C ASP A 122 11.49 -0.76 -1.30
N GLY A 123 10.68 -0.83 -2.37
CA GLY A 123 10.26 -2.08 -2.99
C GLY A 123 9.07 -2.73 -2.30
N ASN A 124 8.38 -2.04 -1.39
CA ASN A 124 7.13 -2.55 -0.81
C ASN A 124 6.02 -2.55 -1.86
N TRP A 125 5.36 -3.68 -1.99
CA TRP A 125 4.32 -3.88 -2.99
C TRP A 125 2.98 -3.31 -2.58
N ILE A 126 2.27 -2.74 -3.54
CA ILE A 126 0.90 -2.24 -3.40
C ILE A 126 0.07 -2.88 -4.51
N GLU A 127 -0.91 -3.72 -4.14
CA GLU A 127 -1.89 -4.27 -5.07
C GLU A 127 -2.96 -3.22 -5.37
N ILE A 128 -3.17 -2.95 -6.65
CA ILE A 128 -4.29 -2.17 -7.15
C ILE A 128 -5.35 -3.17 -7.62
N SER A 129 -6.51 -3.17 -6.99
CA SER A 129 -7.51 -4.21 -7.17
C SER A 129 -8.87 -3.66 -7.62
N GLN A 130 -9.38 -4.20 -8.72
CA GLN A 130 -10.75 -3.99 -9.22
C GLN A 130 -11.50 -5.31 -9.10
N ARG A 131 -12.41 -5.41 -8.13
CA ARG A 131 -13.17 -6.65 -7.91
C ARG A 131 -14.50 -6.63 -8.64
N ALA A 132 -14.80 -7.71 -9.37
CA ALA A 132 -16.06 -7.87 -10.08
C ALA A 132 -17.28 -7.70 -9.17
N SER A 133 -17.20 -8.16 -7.91
CA SER A 133 -18.28 -8.01 -6.92
C SER A 133 -18.60 -6.56 -6.55
N LEU A 134 -17.69 -5.61 -6.82
CA LEU A 134 -17.87 -4.19 -6.52
C LEU A 134 -18.08 -3.34 -7.77
N THR A 135 -17.47 -3.71 -8.89
CA THR A 135 -17.51 -2.90 -10.11
C THR A 135 -18.41 -3.48 -11.20
N GLY A 136 -18.74 -4.78 -11.12
CA GLY A 136 -19.53 -5.51 -12.10
C GLY A 136 -18.81 -5.79 -13.43
N ASP A 137 -17.69 -5.10 -13.69
CA ASP A 137 -16.95 -5.14 -14.94
C ASP A 137 -15.44 -5.25 -14.66
N LEU A 138 -14.73 -6.06 -15.44
CA LEU A 138 -13.29 -6.27 -15.39
C LEU A 138 -12.58 -5.91 -16.70
N SER A 139 -13.27 -5.25 -17.62
CA SER A 139 -12.65 -4.81 -18.88
C SER A 139 -11.55 -3.79 -18.62
N PRO A 140 -10.47 -3.85 -19.43
CA PRO A 140 -9.44 -2.81 -19.43
C PRO A 140 -10.07 -1.41 -19.65
N GLY A 141 -9.55 -0.40 -18.94
CA GLY A 141 -10.10 0.96 -19.06
C GLY A 141 -9.17 2.04 -18.56
#